data_61c7466d5644cc5006435d01c25f0542
#
_entry.id   61c7466d5644cc5006435d01c25f0542
#
_cell.length_a   1.000
_cell.length_b   1.000
_cell.length_c   1.000
_cell.angle_alpha   90.00
_cell.angle_beta   90.00
_cell.angle_gamma   90.00
#
_symmetry.space_group_name_H-M   'P 1'
#
loop_
_entity.id
_entity.type
_entity.pdbx_description
1 polymer ?
#
loop_
_entity_poly.entity_id
_entity_poly.type
_entity_poly.pdbx_seq_one_letter_code
_entity_poly.pdbx_strand_id
1 'polypeptide(L)'
;MAGSPEAGRPSDARESVLARIRESLADRPSAVAIPRDYELALPPGADVTALFVERVSDYRATVHRTMVAGLPAMIAAVLRARGATRLAVPARVPDAWLSAADVERVGDDPPLSYAALDALEGVITGCAVAIAETGTIVLDAGPDQGRRVLSLLPDLHVCVVTASQVVGTVSEALARLQPTRPQTWISGPSATSDIELQRVEGVHGPRTLDVILVDDPQLLMRRRSGS
;
A
#
# COMPACT_ATOMS: atom_id res chain seq x y z
N MET A 1 -20.30 53.31 -31.13
CA MET A 1 -20.95 52.29 -30.27
C MET A 1 -20.44 50.95 -30.68
N ALA A 2 -19.45 50.45 -29.96
CA ALA A 2 -18.86 49.13 -30.18
C ALA A 2 -19.53 48.12 -29.21
N GLY A 3 -20.24 47.16 -29.78
CA GLY A 3 -20.85 46.06 -29.01
C GLY A 3 -19.76 45.10 -28.48
N SER A 4 -19.76 44.91 -27.18
CA SER A 4 -18.93 43.90 -26.52
C SER A 4 -19.38 42.49 -26.96
N PRO A 5 -18.46 41.55 -27.21
CA PRO A 5 -18.85 40.17 -27.50
C PRO A 5 -19.44 39.53 -26.24
N GLU A 6 -20.65 39.02 -26.32
CA GLU A 6 -21.29 38.17 -25.29
C GLU A 6 -20.39 36.93 -25.04
N ALA A 7 -19.85 36.83 -23.85
CA ALA A 7 -19.17 35.62 -23.40
C ALA A 7 -20.22 34.48 -23.33
N GLY A 8 -20.10 33.51 -24.21
CA GLY A 8 -20.97 32.33 -24.26
C GLY A 8 -21.08 31.64 -22.88
N ARG A 9 -22.30 31.25 -22.52
CA ARG A 9 -22.60 30.61 -21.23
C ARG A 9 -21.86 29.27 -21.12
N PRO A 10 -21.40 28.85 -19.91
CA PRO A 10 -20.71 27.58 -19.72
C PRO A 10 -21.46 26.34 -20.23
N SER A 11 -22.80 26.41 -20.30
CA SER A 11 -23.67 25.39 -20.90
C SER A 11 -23.40 25.17 -22.39
N ASP A 12 -23.15 26.22 -23.15
CA ASP A 12 -22.99 26.16 -24.61
C ASP A 12 -21.65 25.48 -24.99
N ALA A 13 -20.60 25.74 -24.22
CA ALA A 13 -19.30 25.10 -24.41
C ALA A 13 -19.38 23.58 -24.15
N ARG A 14 -20.05 23.17 -23.07
CA ARG A 14 -20.24 21.73 -22.74
C ARG A 14 -21.05 21.03 -23.83
N GLU A 15 -22.15 21.62 -24.27
CA GLU A 15 -22.99 21.06 -25.34
C GLU A 15 -22.23 20.94 -26.66
N SER A 16 -21.48 21.97 -27.03
CA SER A 16 -20.64 21.96 -28.23
C SER A 16 -19.58 20.83 -28.17
N VAL A 17 -18.87 20.64 -27.04
CA VAL A 17 -17.90 19.55 -26.87
C VAL A 17 -18.57 18.20 -26.96
N LEU A 18 -19.71 17.99 -26.29
CA LEU A 18 -20.42 16.72 -26.32
C LEU A 18 -21.01 16.43 -27.73
N ALA A 19 -21.45 17.43 -28.46
CA ALA A 19 -21.93 17.28 -29.84
C ALA A 19 -20.80 16.78 -30.75
N ARG A 20 -19.63 17.39 -30.69
CA ARG A 20 -18.44 16.97 -31.45
C ARG A 20 -18.01 15.54 -31.12
N ILE A 21 -18.04 15.16 -29.84
CA ILE A 21 -17.74 13.78 -29.41
C ILE A 21 -18.74 12.79 -30.00
N ARG A 22 -20.05 13.11 -29.93
CA ARG A 22 -21.10 12.26 -30.52
C ARG A 22 -20.99 12.13 -32.02
N GLU A 23 -20.62 13.19 -32.70
CA GLU A 23 -20.39 13.20 -34.17
C GLU A 23 -19.20 12.29 -34.51
N SER A 24 -18.09 12.42 -33.76
CA SER A 24 -16.90 11.56 -33.93
C SER A 24 -17.15 10.08 -33.63
N LEU A 25 -18.16 9.76 -32.85
CA LEU A 25 -18.57 8.40 -32.47
C LEU A 25 -19.82 7.93 -33.24
N ALA A 26 -20.22 8.62 -34.30
CA ALA A 26 -21.45 8.35 -35.03
C ALA A 26 -21.42 6.99 -35.77
N ASP A 27 -20.25 6.50 -36.14
CA ASP A 27 -20.04 5.22 -36.80
C ASP A 27 -20.41 4.01 -35.90
N ARG A 28 -20.52 4.22 -34.57
CA ARG A 28 -20.90 3.20 -33.58
C ARG A 28 -20.32 1.82 -33.90
N PRO A 29 -19.00 1.68 -33.89
CA PRO A 29 -18.38 0.39 -34.19
C PRO A 29 -18.93 -0.70 -33.26
N SER A 30 -19.09 -1.90 -33.77
CA SER A 30 -19.53 -3.04 -32.97
C SER A 30 -18.61 -3.22 -31.79
N ALA A 31 -19.19 -3.47 -30.62
CA ALA A 31 -18.38 -3.76 -29.43
C ALA A 31 -17.50 -5.00 -29.70
N VAL A 32 -16.20 -4.83 -29.56
CA VAL A 32 -15.26 -5.96 -29.64
C VAL A 32 -15.45 -6.83 -28.40
N ALA A 33 -15.61 -8.12 -28.59
CA ALA A 33 -15.60 -9.07 -27.48
C ALA A 33 -14.23 -9.02 -26.80
N ILE A 34 -14.22 -8.56 -25.54
CA ILE A 34 -13.02 -8.49 -24.73
C ILE A 34 -12.86 -9.85 -24.04
N PRO A 35 -11.87 -10.68 -24.40
CA PRO A 35 -11.62 -11.92 -23.67
C PRO A 35 -11.21 -11.61 -22.25
N ARG A 36 -11.72 -12.40 -21.29
CA ARG A 36 -11.47 -12.22 -19.86
C ARG A 36 -10.99 -13.51 -19.19
N ASP A 37 -10.38 -14.39 -19.96
CA ASP A 37 -9.85 -15.68 -19.49
C ASP A 37 -8.43 -15.53 -18.98
N TYR A 38 -8.24 -14.63 -18.04
CA TYR A 38 -6.98 -14.47 -17.34
C TYR A 38 -6.98 -15.30 -16.05
N GLU A 39 -5.79 -15.68 -15.61
CA GLU A 39 -5.60 -16.41 -14.36
C GLU A 39 -6.00 -15.53 -13.17
N LEU A 40 -6.94 -16.03 -12.36
CA LEU A 40 -7.45 -15.30 -11.19
C LEU A 40 -6.73 -15.68 -9.90
N ALA A 41 -6.05 -16.84 -9.87
CA ALA A 41 -5.37 -17.36 -8.69
C ALA A 41 -4.06 -18.06 -9.09
N LEU A 42 -3.14 -18.19 -8.14
CA LEU A 42 -1.93 -18.99 -8.33
C LEU A 42 -2.29 -20.49 -8.46
N PRO A 43 -1.39 -21.29 -9.09
CA PRO A 43 -1.57 -22.73 -9.17
C PRO A 43 -1.79 -23.36 -7.79
N PRO A 44 -2.61 -24.42 -7.69
CA PRO A 44 -2.82 -25.15 -6.44
C PRO A 44 -1.49 -25.63 -5.84
N GLY A 45 -1.32 -25.45 -4.53
CA GLY A 45 -0.10 -25.85 -3.81
C GLY A 45 1.03 -24.84 -3.81
N ALA A 46 0.88 -23.68 -4.46
CA ALA A 46 1.87 -22.60 -4.39
C ALA A 46 2.06 -22.10 -2.94
N ASP A 47 3.31 -21.94 -2.50
CA ASP A 47 3.62 -21.31 -1.22
C ASP A 47 3.53 -19.79 -1.35
N VAL A 48 2.29 -19.27 -1.21
CA VAL A 48 1.98 -17.84 -1.32
C VAL A 48 2.84 -16.99 -0.39
N THR A 49 3.12 -17.48 0.82
CA THR A 49 3.90 -16.74 1.81
C THR A 49 5.39 -16.68 1.44
N ALA A 50 5.96 -17.78 0.96
CA ALA A 50 7.35 -17.81 0.50
C ALA A 50 7.52 -16.91 -0.74
N LEU A 51 6.59 -16.98 -1.69
CA LEU A 51 6.60 -16.12 -2.87
C LEU A 51 6.50 -14.64 -2.50
N PHE A 52 5.65 -14.28 -1.52
CA PHE A 52 5.55 -12.91 -1.03
C PHE A 52 6.88 -12.40 -0.48
N VAL A 53 7.54 -13.20 0.37
CA VAL A 53 8.85 -12.84 0.95
C VAL A 53 9.90 -12.62 -0.14
N GLU A 54 9.96 -13.53 -1.12
CA GLU A 54 10.86 -13.42 -2.27
C GLU A 54 10.63 -12.10 -3.02
N ARG A 55 9.41 -11.85 -3.47
CA ARG A 55 9.07 -10.68 -4.28
C ARG A 55 9.27 -9.35 -3.57
N VAL A 56 8.91 -9.28 -2.28
CA VAL A 56 9.14 -8.07 -1.47
C VAL A 56 10.63 -7.79 -1.32
N SER A 57 11.44 -8.83 -1.13
CA SER A 57 12.90 -8.70 -1.01
C SER A 57 13.56 -8.26 -2.32
N ASP A 58 13.07 -8.72 -3.47
CA ASP A 58 13.54 -8.32 -4.79
C ASP A 58 13.41 -6.79 -5.01
N TYR A 59 12.42 -6.16 -4.39
CA TYR A 59 12.22 -4.71 -4.39
C TYR A 59 13.01 -3.97 -3.30
N ARG A 60 14.00 -4.63 -2.66
CA ARG A 60 14.88 -4.05 -1.63
C ARG A 60 14.20 -3.70 -0.31
N ALA A 61 12.99 -4.18 -0.05
CA ALA A 61 12.44 -4.14 1.30
C ALA A 61 13.11 -5.22 2.16
N THR A 62 13.26 -4.94 3.45
CA THR A 62 13.74 -5.95 4.40
C THR A 62 12.55 -6.72 4.97
N VAL A 63 12.59 -8.05 4.87
CA VAL A 63 11.51 -8.89 5.41
C VAL A 63 11.99 -9.62 6.65
N HIS A 64 11.25 -9.48 7.74
CA HIS A 64 11.45 -10.19 9.01
C HIS A 64 10.29 -11.15 9.21
N ARG A 65 10.56 -12.37 9.66
CA ARG A 65 9.51 -13.35 9.98
C ARG A 65 9.48 -13.62 11.47
N THR A 66 8.28 -13.67 12.03
CA THR A 66 8.07 -13.97 13.45
C THR A 66 6.72 -14.64 13.68
N MET A 67 6.57 -15.26 14.82
CA MET A 67 5.27 -15.69 15.34
C MET A 67 4.60 -14.53 16.11
N VAL A 68 3.30 -14.60 16.34
CA VAL A 68 2.54 -13.58 17.08
C VAL A 68 3.21 -13.22 18.41
N ALA A 69 3.67 -14.21 19.18
CA ALA A 69 4.30 -13.97 20.48
C ALA A 69 5.66 -13.23 20.38
N GLY A 70 6.37 -13.36 19.25
CA GLY A 70 7.65 -12.69 19.01
C GLY A 70 7.53 -11.29 18.39
N LEU A 71 6.32 -10.88 17.98
CA LEU A 71 6.12 -9.63 17.26
C LEU A 71 6.63 -8.39 18.00
N PRO A 72 6.35 -8.18 19.30
CA PRO A 72 6.84 -6.99 20.02
C PRO A 72 8.37 -6.91 20.06
N ALA A 73 9.03 -8.04 20.30
CA ALA A 73 10.49 -8.11 20.33
C ALA A 73 11.10 -7.86 18.93
N MET A 74 10.47 -8.38 17.87
CA MET A 74 10.90 -8.15 16.49
C MET A 74 10.76 -6.67 16.11
N ILE A 75 9.64 -6.02 16.40
CA ILE A 75 9.45 -4.59 16.18
C ILE A 75 10.53 -3.79 16.91
N ALA A 76 10.75 -4.06 18.20
CA ALA A 76 11.77 -3.37 18.97
C ALA A 76 13.18 -3.54 18.38
N ALA A 77 13.50 -4.72 17.87
CA ALA A 77 14.80 -5.01 17.23
C ALA A 77 14.94 -4.20 15.91
N VAL A 78 13.91 -4.19 15.07
CA VAL A 78 13.89 -3.43 13.81
C VAL A 78 14.06 -1.93 14.09
N LEU A 79 13.27 -1.35 14.98
CA LEU A 79 13.32 0.07 15.30
C LEU A 79 14.70 0.47 15.86
N ARG A 80 15.27 -0.35 16.74
CA ARG A 80 16.64 -0.14 17.26
C ARG A 80 17.69 -0.19 16.15
N ALA A 81 17.59 -1.16 15.23
CA ALA A 81 18.52 -1.29 14.11
C ALA A 81 18.44 -0.10 13.15
N ARG A 82 17.28 0.54 13.05
CA ARG A 82 17.05 1.76 12.24
C ARG A 82 17.34 3.05 13.01
N GLY A 83 17.60 2.99 14.31
CA GLY A 83 17.81 4.16 15.16
C GLY A 83 16.54 5.01 15.35
N ALA A 84 15.37 4.43 15.13
CA ALA A 84 14.11 5.15 15.23
C ALA A 84 13.67 5.28 16.68
N THR A 85 13.43 6.51 17.11
CA THR A 85 13.04 6.88 18.48
C THR A 85 11.66 7.52 18.56
N ARG A 86 11.15 8.07 17.42
CA ARG A 86 9.85 8.75 17.33
C ARG A 86 9.07 8.26 16.12
N LEU A 87 7.90 7.69 16.36
CA LEU A 87 7.09 7.06 15.30
C LEU A 87 5.70 7.66 15.22
N ALA A 88 5.19 7.85 14.02
CA ALA A 88 3.76 7.98 13.79
C ALA A 88 3.09 6.62 14.06
N VAL A 89 2.07 6.62 14.91
CA VAL A 89 1.32 5.41 15.27
C VAL A 89 -0.16 5.65 15.05
N PRO A 90 -0.78 5.02 14.04
CA PRO A 90 -2.22 5.07 13.81
C PRO A 90 -3.01 4.58 15.03
N ALA A 91 -4.19 5.16 15.23
CA ALA A 91 -4.97 5.04 16.48
C ALA A 91 -5.37 3.59 16.86
N ARG A 92 -5.38 2.66 15.92
CA ARG A 92 -5.77 1.26 16.15
C ARG A 92 -4.62 0.27 15.98
N VAL A 93 -3.39 0.75 15.89
CA VAL A 93 -2.22 -0.13 16.05
C VAL A 93 -2.26 -0.69 17.48
N PRO A 94 -2.24 -2.02 17.66
CA PRO A 94 -2.32 -2.60 19.00
C PRO A 94 -1.14 -2.17 19.87
N ASP A 95 -1.41 -1.71 21.09
CA ASP A 95 -0.38 -1.30 22.05
C ASP A 95 0.64 -2.42 22.34
N ALA A 96 0.19 -3.67 22.28
CA ALA A 96 1.02 -4.85 22.46
C ALA A 96 2.16 -4.93 21.43
N TRP A 97 1.98 -4.39 20.21
CA TRP A 97 3.04 -4.41 19.18
C TRP A 97 4.27 -3.64 19.61
N LEU A 98 4.08 -2.53 20.30
CA LEU A 98 5.17 -1.64 20.73
C LEU A 98 5.55 -1.85 22.21
N SER A 99 5.06 -2.89 22.88
CA SER A 99 5.29 -3.11 24.32
C SER A 99 6.76 -3.35 24.70
N ALA A 100 7.58 -3.81 23.75
CA ALA A 100 9.00 -4.04 23.95
C ALA A 100 9.90 -2.94 23.34
N ALA A 101 9.32 -1.93 22.71
CA ALA A 101 10.05 -0.85 22.04
C ALA A 101 10.09 0.41 22.94
N ASP A 102 11.28 0.96 23.09
CA ASP A 102 11.50 2.25 23.76
C ASP A 102 11.48 3.38 22.72
N VAL A 103 10.27 3.80 22.35
CA VAL A 103 10.04 4.83 21.32
C VAL A 103 8.91 5.77 21.74
N GLU A 104 9.03 7.03 21.35
CA GLU A 104 7.95 8.01 21.46
C GLU A 104 6.88 7.69 20.40
N ARG A 105 5.66 7.44 20.85
CA ARG A 105 4.50 7.16 20.00
C ARG A 105 3.73 8.44 19.75
N VAL A 106 3.71 8.90 18.50
CA VAL A 106 3.02 10.13 18.12
C VAL A 106 1.74 9.75 17.38
N GLY A 107 0.60 10.03 17.98
CA GLY A 107 -0.71 9.84 17.36
C GLY A 107 -0.99 10.89 16.29
N ASP A 108 -1.96 10.61 15.42
CA ASP A 108 -2.39 11.50 14.35
C ASP A 108 -3.82 12.07 14.62
N ASP A 109 -4.20 12.17 15.87
CA ASP A 109 -5.46 12.77 16.30
C ASP A 109 -5.19 13.78 17.44
N PRO A 110 -5.38 15.10 17.18
CA PRO A 110 -5.77 15.71 15.90
C PRO A 110 -4.71 15.52 14.82
N PRO A 111 -5.11 15.64 13.51
CA PRO A 111 -4.19 15.40 12.40
C PRO A 111 -2.93 16.25 12.48
N LEU A 112 -1.78 15.60 12.40
CA LEU A 112 -0.47 16.25 12.40
C LEU A 112 -0.26 17.07 11.11
N SER A 113 0.46 18.19 11.23
CA SER A 113 0.90 18.94 10.05
C SER A 113 1.94 18.15 9.26
N TYR A 114 2.14 18.50 8.00
CA TYR A 114 3.18 17.85 7.16
C TYR A 114 4.58 18.03 7.74
N ALA A 115 4.88 19.21 8.28
CA ALA A 115 6.17 19.45 8.93
C ALA A 115 6.36 18.62 10.22
N ALA A 116 5.29 18.37 10.96
CA ALA A 116 5.35 17.50 12.13
C ALA A 116 5.56 16.02 11.75
N LEU A 117 4.95 15.57 10.63
CA LEU A 117 5.14 14.22 10.11
C LEU A 117 6.54 14.02 9.52
N ASP A 118 7.06 15.01 8.81
CA ASP A 118 8.42 14.99 8.24
C ASP A 118 9.52 14.95 9.32
N ALA A 119 9.20 15.47 10.51
CA ALA A 119 10.10 15.42 11.66
C ALA A 119 10.09 14.08 12.41
N LEU A 120 9.24 13.12 12.02
CA LEU A 120 9.22 11.77 12.57
C LEU A 120 10.15 10.86 11.79
N GLU A 121 10.83 9.97 12.47
CA GLU A 121 11.77 9.04 11.85
C GLU A 121 11.06 7.92 11.10
N GLY A 122 9.84 7.56 11.51
CA GLY A 122 9.12 6.49 10.87
C GLY A 122 7.64 6.43 11.19
N VAL A 123 6.99 5.46 10.56
CA VAL A 123 5.61 5.06 10.83
C VAL A 123 5.54 3.55 10.99
N ILE A 124 4.67 3.09 11.87
CA ILE A 124 4.29 1.67 11.96
C ILE A 124 2.83 1.51 11.57
N THR A 125 2.53 0.52 10.70
CA THR A 125 1.16 0.23 10.27
C THR A 125 0.91 -1.26 10.19
N GLY A 126 -0.37 -1.65 10.19
CA GLY A 126 -0.82 -2.90 9.58
C GLY A 126 -1.02 -2.73 8.06
N CYS A 127 -1.70 -3.68 7.43
CA CYS A 127 -2.11 -3.60 6.03
C CYS A 127 -3.51 -4.16 5.83
N ALA A 128 -4.14 -3.84 4.70
CA ALA A 128 -5.42 -4.44 4.31
C ALA A 128 -5.20 -5.82 3.68
N VAL A 129 -4.28 -5.92 2.74
CA VAL A 129 -3.93 -7.15 2.03
C VAL A 129 -2.49 -7.05 1.50
N ALA A 130 -1.83 -8.19 1.36
CA ALA A 130 -0.52 -8.31 0.71
C ALA A 130 -0.61 -9.29 -0.46
N ILE A 131 0.09 -9.02 -1.57
CA ILE A 131 0.00 -9.73 -2.84
C ILE A 131 1.32 -10.40 -3.12
N ALA A 132 1.33 -11.72 -3.19
CA ALA A 132 2.55 -12.50 -3.34
C ALA A 132 3.19 -12.33 -4.73
N GLU A 133 2.40 -12.43 -5.79
CA GLU A 133 2.87 -12.37 -7.18
C GLU A 133 3.68 -11.10 -7.49
N THR A 134 3.28 -9.98 -6.92
CA THR A 134 3.88 -8.66 -7.18
C THR A 134 4.70 -8.12 -6.02
N GLY A 135 4.78 -8.80 -4.87
CA GLY A 135 5.43 -8.28 -3.68
C GLY A 135 4.83 -6.96 -3.18
N THR A 136 3.51 -6.80 -3.32
CA THR A 136 2.83 -5.54 -3.04
C THR A 136 2.06 -5.60 -1.73
N ILE A 137 2.17 -4.56 -0.93
CA ILE A 137 1.35 -4.35 0.28
C ILE A 137 0.31 -3.27 -0.04
N VAL A 138 -0.94 -3.49 0.32
CA VAL A 138 -2.02 -2.52 0.10
C VAL A 138 -2.50 -1.98 1.43
N LEU A 139 -2.46 -0.66 1.57
CA LEU A 139 -3.11 0.07 2.64
C LEU A 139 -4.41 0.67 2.11
N ASP A 140 -5.49 0.61 2.88
CA ASP A 140 -6.81 1.13 2.50
C ASP A 140 -7.35 2.18 3.48
N ALA A 141 -6.43 2.89 4.17
CA ALA A 141 -6.73 3.83 5.24
C ALA A 141 -7.55 3.19 6.38
N GLY A 142 -7.29 1.92 6.66
CA GLY A 142 -7.84 1.22 7.82
C GLY A 142 -7.40 1.82 9.15
N PRO A 143 -8.05 1.46 10.25
CA PRO A 143 -7.81 2.08 11.56
C PRO A 143 -6.38 1.90 12.08
N ASP A 144 -5.70 0.80 11.70
CA ASP A 144 -4.32 0.48 12.02
C ASP A 144 -3.32 0.95 10.96
N GLN A 145 -3.80 1.66 9.93
CA GLN A 145 -3.00 2.17 8.81
C GLN A 145 -2.98 3.70 8.79
N GLY A 146 -4.07 4.32 9.27
CA GLY A 146 -4.21 5.76 9.35
C GLY A 146 -4.36 6.46 7.99
N ARG A 147 -4.18 7.77 7.98
CA ARG A 147 -4.23 8.58 6.76
C ARG A 147 -3.08 8.22 5.83
N ARG A 148 -3.33 8.27 4.52
CA ARG A 148 -2.33 7.99 3.47
C ARG A 148 -1.01 8.74 3.68
N VAL A 149 -1.04 9.98 4.15
CA VAL A 149 0.15 10.81 4.34
C VAL A 149 1.13 10.24 5.37
N LEU A 150 0.65 9.44 6.34
CA LEU A 150 1.48 8.80 7.37
C LEU A 150 2.50 7.82 6.76
N SER A 151 2.12 7.14 5.70
CA SER A 151 2.99 6.19 5.00
C SER A 151 3.76 6.80 3.83
N LEU A 152 3.73 8.13 3.66
CA LEU A 152 4.38 8.81 2.54
C LEU A 152 5.47 9.80 2.98
N LEU A 153 5.37 10.43 4.16
CA LEU A 153 6.30 11.47 4.59
C LEU A 153 7.48 10.94 5.43
N PRO A 154 7.27 10.11 6.47
CA PRO A 154 8.40 9.57 7.24
C PRO A 154 9.31 8.68 6.41
N ASP A 155 10.61 8.70 6.68
CA ASP A 155 11.62 7.97 5.92
C ASP A 155 11.62 6.46 6.14
N LEU A 156 11.12 6.00 7.29
CA LEU A 156 10.98 4.58 7.63
C LEU A 156 9.52 4.18 7.69
N HIS A 157 9.16 3.10 7.00
CA HIS A 157 7.89 2.43 7.17
C HIS A 157 8.10 1.00 7.68
N VAL A 158 7.60 0.70 8.87
CA VAL A 158 7.52 -0.65 9.41
C VAL A 158 6.08 -1.15 9.20
N CYS A 159 5.91 -2.12 8.32
CA CYS A 159 4.58 -2.67 8.00
C CYS A 159 4.44 -4.08 8.55
N VAL A 160 3.46 -4.31 9.41
CA VAL A 160 3.12 -5.63 9.94
C VAL A 160 2.09 -6.29 9.03
N VAL A 161 2.44 -7.46 8.51
CA VAL A 161 1.61 -8.27 7.62
C VAL A 161 1.38 -9.62 8.28
N THR A 162 0.13 -10.03 8.47
CA THR A 162 -0.17 -11.40 8.92
C THR A 162 -0.24 -12.35 7.72
N ALA A 163 0.18 -13.59 7.89
CA ALA A 163 0.15 -14.59 6.81
C ALA A 163 -1.25 -14.80 6.21
N SER A 164 -2.31 -14.56 6.98
CA SER A 164 -3.70 -14.62 6.51
C SER A 164 -4.11 -13.45 5.59
N GLN A 165 -3.37 -12.35 5.63
CA GLN A 165 -3.58 -11.20 4.73
C GLN A 165 -2.88 -11.40 3.38
N VAL A 166 -1.98 -12.37 3.26
CA VAL A 166 -1.26 -12.63 2.00
C VAL A 166 -2.16 -13.41 1.05
N VAL A 167 -2.34 -12.88 -0.15
CA VAL A 167 -3.04 -13.52 -1.28
C VAL A 167 -2.07 -13.78 -2.42
N GLY A 168 -2.44 -14.67 -3.34
CA GLY A 168 -1.59 -15.04 -4.47
C GLY A 168 -1.50 -13.92 -5.51
N THR A 169 -2.64 -13.40 -5.95
CA THR A 169 -2.75 -12.54 -7.14
C THR A 169 -3.40 -11.20 -6.83
N VAL A 170 -3.25 -10.25 -7.77
CA VAL A 170 -3.96 -8.96 -7.72
C VAL A 170 -5.47 -9.16 -7.76
N SER A 171 -5.98 -10.11 -8.52
CA SER A 171 -7.41 -10.42 -8.60
C SER A 171 -7.99 -10.83 -7.26
N GLU A 172 -7.27 -11.68 -6.51
CA GLU A 172 -7.65 -12.08 -5.15
C GLU A 172 -7.63 -10.90 -4.17
N ALA A 173 -6.66 -10.00 -4.31
CA ALA A 173 -6.58 -8.79 -3.48
C ALA A 173 -7.76 -7.86 -3.73
N LEU A 174 -8.10 -7.60 -5.00
CA LEU A 174 -9.23 -6.75 -5.37
C LEU A 174 -10.55 -7.29 -4.83
N ALA A 175 -10.72 -8.61 -4.75
CA ALA A 175 -11.91 -9.23 -4.14
C ALA A 175 -12.02 -8.98 -2.62
N ARG A 176 -10.92 -8.65 -1.93
CA ARG A 176 -10.89 -8.33 -0.49
C ARG A 176 -10.99 -6.84 -0.19
N LEU A 177 -10.64 -5.99 -1.15
CA LEU A 177 -10.59 -4.54 -0.99
C LEU A 177 -11.95 -3.88 -1.27
N GLN A 178 -12.21 -2.78 -0.59
CA GLN A 178 -13.37 -1.93 -0.87
C GLN A 178 -13.00 -0.85 -1.90
N PRO A 179 -13.60 -0.85 -3.11
CA PRO A 179 -13.19 0.05 -4.18
C PRO A 179 -13.36 1.54 -3.87
N THR A 180 -14.24 1.88 -2.92
CA THR A 180 -14.55 3.27 -2.53
C THR A 180 -13.59 3.83 -1.48
N ARG A 181 -12.74 3.00 -0.88
CA ARG A 181 -11.75 3.45 0.10
C ARG A 181 -10.49 3.96 -0.59
N PRO A 182 -9.81 4.98 -0.04
CA PRO A 182 -8.50 5.39 -0.53
C PRO A 182 -7.50 4.23 -0.41
N GLN A 183 -6.75 3.95 -1.45
CA GLN A 183 -5.78 2.85 -1.45
C GLN A 183 -4.37 3.38 -1.73
N THR A 184 -3.39 2.79 -1.05
CA THR A 184 -1.97 3.00 -1.31
C THR A 184 -1.34 1.63 -1.56
N TRP A 185 -0.79 1.43 -2.75
CA TRP A 185 -0.14 0.20 -3.17
C TRP A 185 1.37 0.39 -3.07
N ILE A 186 2.05 -0.44 -2.29
CA ILE A 186 3.46 -0.31 -1.94
C ILE A 186 4.20 -1.55 -2.42
N SER A 187 5.06 -1.39 -3.43
CA SER A 187 5.92 -2.45 -3.95
C SER A 187 7.39 -2.06 -3.69
N GLY A 188 7.85 -2.27 -2.48
CA GLY A 188 9.17 -1.88 -2.01
C GLY A 188 9.29 -0.42 -1.54
N PRO A 189 10.48 0.00 -1.07
CA PRO A 189 10.75 1.37 -0.67
C PRO A 189 10.68 2.34 -1.85
N SER A 190 10.39 3.61 -1.55
CA SER A 190 10.21 4.65 -2.56
C SER A 190 11.46 4.84 -3.41
N ALA A 191 11.30 4.69 -4.72
CA ALA A 191 12.34 5.00 -5.70
C ALA A 191 11.74 5.33 -7.06
N THR A 192 12.36 6.25 -7.78
CA THR A 192 12.04 6.52 -9.18
C THR A 192 13.30 6.51 -10.04
N SER A 193 13.14 6.10 -11.30
CA SER A 193 14.21 6.14 -12.31
C SER A 193 13.77 6.90 -13.57
N ASP A 194 12.61 7.56 -13.53
CA ASP A 194 11.93 8.06 -14.73
C ASP A 194 12.59 9.31 -15.34
N ILE A 195 13.38 10.05 -14.56
CA ILE A 195 13.90 11.35 -15.00
C ILE A 195 15.32 11.25 -15.57
N GLU A 196 16.21 10.45 -14.98
CA GLU A 196 17.62 10.40 -15.38
C GLU A 196 18.16 8.99 -15.66
N LEU A 197 17.28 7.98 -15.77
CA LEU A 197 17.64 6.56 -15.83
C LEU A 197 18.50 6.09 -14.63
N GLN A 198 18.61 6.93 -13.60
CA GLN A 198 19.25 6.61 -12.34
C GLN A 198 18.20 6.52 -11.23
N ARG A 199 18.30 5.47 -10.42
CA ARG A 199 17.38 5.27 -9.31
C ARG A 199 17.62 6.32 -8.22
N VAL A 200 16.63 7.21 -8.04
CA VAL A 200 16.59 8.17 -6.93
C VAL A 200 15.63 7.66 -5.87
N GLU A 201 16.06 7.58 -4.63
CA GLU A 201 15.28 7.08 -3.50
C GLU A 201 14.59 8.21 -2.74
N GLY A 202 13.41 7.93 -2.16
CA GLY A 202 12.71 8.87 -1.27
C GLY A 202 11.95 10.00 -1.95
N VAL A 203 11.61 9.90 -3.25
CA VAL A 203 10.87 10.96 -3.96
C VAL A 203 9.39 10.95 -3.64
N HIS A 204 8.79 9.77 -3.46
CA HIS A 204 7.35 9.59 -3.31
C HIS A 204 6.95 8.79 -2.06
N GLY A 205 7.83 8.67 -1.07
CA GLY A 205 7.56 7.89 0.14
C GLY A 205 8.83 7.48 0.88
N PRO A 206 8.69 6.59 1.87
CA PRO A 206 9.78 6.12 2.71
C PRO A 206 10.94 5.52 1.92
N ARG A 207 12.17 5.91 2.24
CA ARG A 207 13.39 5.32 1.69
C ARG A 207 13.64 3.92 2.23
N THR A 208 13.05 3.61 3.38
CA THR A 208 13.23 2.32 4.06
C THR A 208 11.88 1.68 4.31
N LEU A 209 11.73 0.42 3.86
CA LEU A 209 10.55 -0.41 4.13
C LEU A 209 11.00 -1.68 4.83
N ASP A 210 10.57 -1.86 6.09
CA ASP A 210 10.70 -3.10 6.84
C ASP A 210 9.33 -3.78 6.94
N VAL A 211 9.23 -4.99 6.42
CA VAL A 211 8.01 -5.79 6.46
C VAL A 211 8.16 -6.87 7.52
N ILE A 212 7.29 -6.87 8.52
CA ILE A 212 7.26 -7.91 9.54
C ILE A 212 6.13 -8.86 9.23
N LEU A 213 6.48 -10.02 8.66
CA LEU A 213 5.54 -11.09 8.37
C LEU A 213 5.29 -11.92 9.61
N VAL A 214 4.05 -11.93 10.08
CA VAL A 214 3.61 -12.69 11.23
C VAL A 214 3.00 -14.00 10.76
N ASP A 215 3.68 -15.10 11.05
CA ASP A 215 3.21 -16.44 10.73
C ASP A 215 2.03 -16.83 11.63
N ASP A 216 0.98 -17.40 11.00
CA ASP A 216 -0.19 -17.92 11.70
C ASP A 216 0.01 -19.44 11.95
N PRO A 217 0.02 -19.90 13.21
CA PRO A 217 0.16 -21.31 13.53
C PRO A 217 -0.89 -22.20 12.85
N GLN A 218 -2.11 -21.69 12.66
CA GLN A 218 -3.19 -22.45 12.03
C GLN A 218 -2.95 -22.66 10.53
N LEU A 219 -2.38 -21.67 9.84
CA LEU A 219 -1.99 -21.81 8.44
C LEU A 219 -0.81 -22.77 8.26
N LEU A 220 0.14 -22.77 9.19
CA LEU A 220 1.27 -23.72 9.18
C LEU A 220 0.83 -25.18 9.38
N MET A 221 -0.18 -25.42 10.22
CA MET A 221 -0.72 -26.77 10.43
C MET A 221 -1.48 -27.29 9.22
N ARG A 222 -2.27 -26.45 8.54
CA ARG A 222 -3.02 -26.84 7.32
C ARG A 222 -2.07 -27.24 6.17
N ARG A 223 -0.89 -26.62 6.06
CA ARG A 223 0.11 -26.97 5.04
C ARG A 223 0.77 -28.34 5.30
N ARG A 224 0.93 -28.76 6.57
CA ARG A 224 1.53 -30.06 6.94
C ARG A 224 0.55 -31.24 6.77
N SER A 225 -0.74 -31.01 6.79
CA SER A 225 -1.77 -32.06 6.66
C SER A 225 -2.29 -32.24 5.23
N GLY A 226 -1.79 -31.49 4.27
CA GLY A 226 -2.15 -31.58 2.84
C GLY A 226 -1.04 -32.11 1.93
N SER A 227 0.01 -32.71 2.51
CA SER A 227 1.12 -33.37 1.77
C SER A 227 0.94 -34.86 1.79
#